data_a077f2edb30d2355865bcfb9ab474ec2
#
_entry.id   a077f2edb30d2355865bcfb9ab474ec2
#
_cell.length_a   1.000
_cell.length_b   1.000
_cell.length_c   1.000
_cell.angle_alpha   90.00
_cell.angle_beta   90.00
_cell.angle_gamma   90.00
#
_symmetry.space_group_name_H-M   'P 1'
#
loop_
_entity.id
_entity.type
_entity.pdbx_description
1 polymer ?
#
loop_
_entity_poly.entity_id
_entity_poly.type
_entity_poly.pdbx_seq_one_letter_code
_entity_poly.pdbx_strand_id
1 'polypeptide(L)' 'LLPEVELMADDIGILNHGRLLFEGSLEDLRKEAAGMGYPSDNLEETFLAMVEEDNRRRKMGR' A
#
# COMPACT_ATOMS: atom_id res chain seq x y z
N LEU A 1 -9.74 -0.52 12.70
CA LEU A 1 -10.11 -0.85 11.35
C LEU A 1 -8.92 -1.36 10.58
N LEU A 2 -9.12 -2.42 9.87
CA LEU A 2 -8.07 -3.01 9.07
C LEU A 2 -8.11 -2.45 7.66
N PRO A 3 -6.95 -2.20 7.06
CA PRO A 3 -6.92 -1.79 5.67
C PRO A 3 -7.39 -2.93 4.78
N GLU A 4 -7.90 -2.57 3.62
CA GLU A 4 -8.39 -3.54 2.67
C GLU A 4 -7.36 -3.78 1.58
N VAL A 5 -7.10 -5.06 1.30
CA VAL A 5 -6.26 -5.45 0.17
C VAL A 5 -7.08 -6.38 -0.68
N GLU A 6 -7.26 -6.03 -1.93
CA GLU A 6 -8.03 -6.83 -2.86
C GLU A 6 -7.11 -7.47 -3.88
N LEU A 7 -7.24 -8.78 -4.03
CA LEU A 7 -6.47 -9.53 -5.03
C LEU A 7 -7.42 -9.86 -6.17
N MET A 8 -7.13 -9.31 -7.33
CA MET A 8 -7.94 -9.54 -8.52
C MET A 8 -7.05 -10.06 -9.61
N ALA A 9 -7.40 -11.22 -10.13
CA ALA A 9 -6.64 -11.82 -11.25
C ALA A 9 -5.14 -11.59 -11.08
N ASP A 10 -4.62 -10.57 -11.73
CA ASP A 10 -3.19 -10.27 -11.69
C ASP A 10 -2.89 -8.97 -10.97
N ASP A 11 -3.90 -8.33 -10.41
CA ASP A 11 -3.73 -7.01 -9.82
C ASP A 11 -4.03 -7.01 -8.33
N ILE A 12 -3.42 -6.05 -7.65
CA ILE A 12 -3.60 -5.84 -6.22
C ILE A 12 -4.10 -4.42 -6.01
N GLY A 13 -5.15 -4.28 -5.21
CA GLY A 13 -5.61 -2.96 -4.81
C GLY A 13 -5.42 -2.80 -3.31
N ILE A 14 -4.84 -1.69 -2.89
CA ILE A 14 -4.64 -1.40 -1.47
C ILE A 14 -5.45 -0.16 -1.13
N LEU A 15 -6.39 -0.33 -0.20
CA LEU A 15 -7.30 0.72 0.21
C LEU A 15 -7.12 1.04 1.68
N ASN A 16 -7.22 2.32 2.02
CA ASN A 16 -7.15 2.76 3.40
C ASN A 16 -8.11 3.91 3.58
N HIS A 17 -9.07 3.75 4.47
CA HIS A 17 -10.08 4.79 4.74
C HIS A 17 -10.80 5.21 3.46
N GLY A 18 -11.12 4.24 2.62
CA GLY A 18 -11.84 4.51 1.37
C GLY A 18 -10.98 5.11 0.28
N ARG A 19 -9.70 5.25 0.51
CA ARG A 19 -8.80 5.85 -0.46
C ARG A 19 -7.90 4.77 -1.07
N LEU A 20 -7.80 4.76 -2.39
CA LEU A 20 -6.95 3.80 -3.08
C LEU A 20 -5.50 4.27 -3.01
N LEU A 21 -4.67 3.47 -2.37
CA LEU A 21 -3.25 3.80 -2.23
C LEU A 21 -2.40 3.24 -3.34
N PHE A 22 -2.80 2.08 -3.86
CA PHE A 22 -2.03 1.44 -4.91
C PHE A 22 -2.94 0.50 -5.69
N GLU A 23 -2.68 0.42 -6.97
CA GLU A 23 -3.35 -0.54 -7.84
C GLU A 23 -2.38 -0.96 -8.92
N GLY A 24 -2.19 -2.26 -9.07
CA GLY A 24 -1.27 -2.78 -10.06
C GLY A 24 -0.86 -4.19 -9.74
N SER A 25 0.14 -4.70 -10.44
CA SER A 25 0.62 -6.06 -10.23
C SER A 25 1.47 -6.13 -8.98
N LEU A 26 1.72 -7.36 -8.52
CA LEU A 26 2.61 -7.56 -7.38
C LEU A 26 4.00 -7.03 -7.68
N GLU A 27 4.44 -7.24 -8.90
CA GLU A 27 5.76 -6.76 -9.29
C GLU A 27 5.83 -5.23 -9.27
N ASP A 28 4.77 -4.59 -9.74
CA ASP A 28 4.70 -3.13 -9.70
C ASP A 28 4.71 -2.64 -8.25
N LEU A 29 4.00 -3.34 -7.37
CA LEU A 29 3.98 -2.97 -5.96
C LEU A 29 5.37 -3.06 -5.35
N ARG A 30 6.10 -4.12 -5.67
CA ARG A 30 7.46 -4.27 -5.16
C ARG A 30 8.38 -3.17 -5.65
N LYS A 31 8.25 -2.81 -6.92
CA LYS A 31 9.07 -1.75 -7.48
C LYS A 31 8.77 -0.42 -6.81
N GLU A 32 7.51 -0.12 -6.62
CA GLU A 32 7.13 1.13 -5.99
C GLU A 32 7.61 1.17 -4.54
N ALA A 33 7.44 0.07 -3.81
CA ALA A 33 7.87 0.01 -2.43
C ALA A 33 9.38 0.19 -2.32
N ALA A 34 10.12 -0.46 -3.20
CA ALA A 34 11.57 -0.36 -3.20
C ALA A 34 12.01 1.07 -3.46
N GLY A 35 11.34 1.75 -4.38
CA GLY A 35 11.67 3.12 -4.69
C GLY A 35 11.39 4.07 -3.55
N MET A 36 10.50 3.71 -2.65
CA MET A 36 10.17 4.52 -1.50
C MET A 36 10.90 4.09 -0.23
N GLY A 37 11.69 3.04 -0.31
CA GLY A 37 12.42 2.56 0.85
C GLY A 37 11.58 1.69 1.78
N TYR A 38 10.44 1.19 1.31
CA TYR A 38 9.60 0.31 2.11
C TYR A 38 10.06 -1.12 1.97
N PRO A 39 9.70 -2.00 2.95
CA PRO A 39 9.96 -3.42 2.78
C PRO A 39 9.24 -3.94 1.53
N SER A 40 9.91 -4.77 0.77
CA SER A 40 9.34 -5.28 -0.47
C SER A 40 9.34 -6.80 -0.55
N ASP A 41 9.85 -7.47 0.47
CA ASP A 41 9.93 -8.92 0.48
C ASP A 41 8.64 -9.57 0.98
N ASN A 42 7.89 -8.85 1.77
CA ASN A 42 6.69 -9.36 2.43
C ASN A 42 5.53 -8.44 2.11
N LEU A 43 4.50 -8.98 1.46
CA LEU A 43 3.36 -8.17 1.05
C LEU A 43 2.69 -7.50 2.23
N GLU A 44 2.56 -8.22 3.34
CA GLU A 44 1.91 -7.67 4.51
C GLU A 44 2.66 -6.47 5.05
N GLU A 45 3.99 -6.58 5.13
CA GLU A 45 4.80 -5.47 5.60
C GLU A 45 4.77 -4.30 4.63
N THR A 46 4.72 -4.61 3.35
CA THR A 46 4.66 -3.57 2.34
C THR A 46 3.41 -2.72 2.48
N PHE A 47 2.25 -3.38 2.57
CA PHE A 47 1.02 -2.59 2.64
C PHE A 47 0.86 -1.92 4.00
N LEU A 48 1.38 -2.52 5.07
CA LEU A 48 1.36 -1.83 6.37
C LEU A 48 2.17 -0.54 6.32
N ALA A 49 3.32 -0.58 5.67
CA ALA A 49 4.13 0.63 5.52
C ALA A 49 3.39 1.70 4.73
N MET A 50 2.70 1.30 3.68
CA MET A 50 1.94 2.25 2.88
C MET A 50 0.80 2.86 3.67
N VAL A 51 0.11 2.03 4.47
CA VAL A 51 -0.99 2.50 5.29
C VAL A 51 -0.49 3.48 6.35
N GLU A 52 0.63 3.16 6.98
CA GLU A 52 1.19 4.03 8.00
C GLU A 52 1.59 5.38 7.40
N GLU A 53 2.16 5.34 6.22
CA GLU A 53 2.54 6.58 5.56
C GLU A 53 1.31 7.42 5.21
N ASP A 54 0.25 6.77 4.72
CA ASP A 54 -0.97 7.48 4.40
C ASP A 54 -1.58 8.12 5.65
N ASN A 55 -1.61 7.35 6.74
CA ASN A 55 -2.16 7.87 7.98
C ASN A 55 -1.36 9.06 8.50
N ARG A 56 -0.04 8.99 8.40
CA ARG A 56 0.81 10.08 8.84
C ARG A 56 0.59 11.32 8.00
N ARG A 57 0.47 11.16 6.69
CA ARG A 57 0.22 12.29 5.80
C ARG A 57 -1.12 12.94 6.09
N ARG A 58 -2.12 12.12 6.37
CA ARG A 58 -3.45 12.65 6.66
C ARG A 58 -3.45 13.45 7.96
N LYS A 59 -2.67 13.02 8.93
CA LYS A 59 -2.53 13.76 10.17
C LYS A 59 -1.86 15.09 9.96
N MET A 60 -0.82 15.11 9.15
CA MET A 60 -0.01 16.30 8.94
C MET A 60 -0.63 17.25 7.94
N GLY A 61 -1.42 16.73 7.03
CA GLY A 61 -1.96 17.53 5.95
C GLY A 61 -3.20 18.32 6.30
N ARG A 62 -3.58 18.32 7.53
CA ARG A 62 -4.80 19.01 7.95
C ARG A 62 -4.68 20.47 8.09
#